data_65a83c636146148b73b07a584ce1dbcc
#
_entry.id   65a83c636146148b73b07a584ce1dbcc
#
_cell.length_a   1.000
_cell.length_b   1.000
_cell.length_c   1.000
_cell.angle_alpha   90.00
_cell.angle_beta   90.00
_cell.angle_gamma   90.00
#
_symmetry.space_group_name_H-M   'P 1'
#
loop_
_entity.id
_entity.type
_entity.pdbx_description
1 polymer ?
#
loop_
_entity_poly.entity_id
_entity_poly.type
_entity_poly.pdbx_seq_one_letter_code
_entity_poly.pdbx_strand_id
1 'polypeptide(L)'
;FRFFLFYIRCMHPYISQLKKTFEQYANAEKAAGAKAYMRNQFEYLGLTASIRQSISKTYIKTQMLEYKELEIVVKELWQMPEREYQYFAIDLVAAFKKQWTKDIITLIEYILINKSWWDTVDATSNLTGAYFTLFPGQKNPVTSRWNRSRNIWLQRSSILFQLKYKKDTDTDRLAKYIIFLASSKEFFVQKAIGWALREYSKTDAAWVIHFVKQNELAPLSQREALKRINAR
;
A
#
# COMPACT_ATOMS: atom_id res chain seq x y z
N PHE A 1 7.49 -4.08 -45.65
CA PHE A 1 7.97 -2.96 -44.81
C PHE A 1 6.86 -2.59 -43.84
N ARG A 2 6.91 -3.11 -42.57
CA ARG A 2 6.05 -2.69 -41.48
C ARG A 2 6.76 -1.55 -40.75
N PHE A 3 6.27 -0.33 -40.91
CA PHE A 3 6.67 0.81 -40.10
C PHE A 3 6.19 0.57 -38.67
N PHE A 4 7.10 0.25 -37.76
CA PHE A 4 6.88 0.39 -36.33
C PHE A 4 6.93 1.90 -36.01
N LEU A 5 5.78 2.55 -35.98
CA LEU A 5 5.62 3.86 -35.39
C LEU A 5 5.90 3.73 -33.88
N PHE A 6 7.13 4.05 -33.45
CA PHE A 6 7.42 4.37 -32.07
C PHE A 6 6.66 5.65 -31.74
N TYR A 7 5.48 5.52 -31.18
CA TYR A 7 4.85 6.62 -30.46
C TYR A 7 5.79 6.97 -29.31
N ILE A 8 6.59 8.00 -29.45
CA ILE A 8 7.23 8.69 -28.31
C ILE A 8 6.06 9.23 -27.49
N ARG A 9 5.64 8.49 -26.48
CA ARG A 9 4.58 8.92 -25.57
C ARG A 9 5.16 10.08 -24.76
N CYS A 10 4.83 11.31 -25.15
CA CYS A 10 5.23 12.49 -24.38
C CYS A 10 4.71 12.31 -22.95
N MET A 11 5.57 12.55 -21.96
CA MET A 11 5.22 12.55 -20.54
C MET A 11 4.03 13.47 -20.29
N HIS A 12 3.07 13.01 -19.51
CA HIS A 12 1.89 13.81 -19.17
C HIS A 12 2.31 15.16 -18.56
N PRO A 13 1.73 16.30 -18.98
CA PRO A 13 2.15 17.63 -18.51
C PRO A 13 2.15 17.77 -16.98
N TYR A 14 1.16 17.18 -16.31
CA TYR A 14 1.07 17.10 -14.86
C TYR A 14 2.31 16.43 -14.25
N ILE A 15 2.79 15.34 -14.84
CA ILE A 15 3.98 14.61 -14.36
C ILE A 15 5.25 15.40 -14.66
N SER A 16 5.35 16.01 -15.83
CA SER A 16 6.52 16.82 -16.22
C SER A 16 6.76 17.96 -15.25
N GLN A 17 5.69 18.65 -14.81
CA GLN A 17 5.80 19.72 -13.82
C GLN A 17 6.15 19.19 -12.42
N LEU A 18 5.55 18.06 -12.00
CA LEU A 18 5.89 17.40 -10.74
C LEU A 18 7.38 17.01 -10.69
N LYS A 19 7.87 16.42 -11.80
CA LYS A 19 9.28 16.01 -11.93
C LYS A 19 10.21 17.17 -11.67
N LYS A 20 10.01 18.31 -12.35
CA LYS A 20 10.80 19.53 -12.12
C LYS A 20 10.79 19.95 -10.65
N THR A 21 9.62 19.87 -10.01
CA THR A 21 9.48 20.25 -8.59
C THR A 21 10.23 19.28 -7.68
N PHE A 22 10.15 17.98 -7.89
CA PHE A 22 10.84 16.98 -7.08
C PHE A 22 12.37 17.05 -7.26
N GLU A 23 12.85 17.24 -8.49
CA GLU A 23 14.27 17.34 -8.81
C GLU A 23 14.97 18.53 -8.12
N GLN A 24 14.26 19.63 -7.85
CA GLN A 24 14.78 20.76 -7.08
C GLN A 24 15.18 20.39 -5.64
N TYR A 25 14.58 19.35 -5.08
CA TYR A 25 14.84 18.88 -3.72
C TYR A 25 15.62 17.57 -3.68
N ALA A 26 16.12 17.10 -4.82
CA ALA A 26 16.90 15.88 -4.90
C ALA A 26 18.18 15.97 -4.07
N ASN A 27 18.54 14.84 -3.41
CA ASN A 27 19.73 14.75 -2.57
C ASN A 27 20.38 13.38 -2.73
N ALA A 28 21.54 13.33 -3.35
CA ALA A 28 22.21 12.07 -3.70
C ALA A 28 22.60 11.22 -2.47
N GLU A 29 23.03 11.85 -1.38
CA GLU A 29 23.39 11.12 -0.15
C GLU A 29 22.18 10.44 0.48
N LYS A 30 21.05 11.18 0.60
CA LYS A 30 19.79 10.61 1.11
C LYS A 30 19.22 9.55 0.18
N ALA A 31 19.37 9.72 -1.14
CA ALA A 31 18.97 8.74 -2.13
C ALA A 31 19.72 7.42 -1.94
N ALA A 32 21.05 7.48 -1.75
CA ALA A 32 21.86 6.30 -1.48
C ALA A 32 21.42 5.58 -0.18
N GLY A 33 21.18 6.34 0.89
CA GLY A 33 20.68 5.79 2.15
C GLY A 33 19.30 5.13 2.02
N ALA A 34 18.35 5.78 1.32
CA ALA A 34 17.02 5.23 1.06
C ALA A 34 17.07 3.96 0.21
N LYS A 35 17.89 3.96 -0.85
CA LYS A 35 18.13 2.80 -1.71
C LYS A 35 18.68 1.61 -0.92
N ALA A 36 19.69 1.82 -0.08
CA ALA A 36 20.28 0.79 0.77
C ALA A 36 19.23 0.23 1.77
N TYR A 37 18.46 1.09 2.43
CA TYR A 37 17.39 0.69 3.35
C TYR A 37 16.33 -0.19 2.67
N MET A 38 16.01 0.11 1.41
CA MET A 38 15.08 -0.68 0.58
C MET A 38 15.75 -1.86 -0.14
N ARG A 39 16.94 -2.27 0.31
CA ARG A 39 17.70 -3.42 -0.24
C ARG A 39 17.97 -3.28 -1.73
N ASN A 40 18.24 -2.08 -2.20
CA ASN A 40 18.52 -1.74 -3.60
C ASN A 40 17.40 -2.14 -4.60
N GLN A 41 16.15 -2.21 -4.13
CA GLN A 41 15.02 -2.57 -4.99
C GLN A 41 14.56 -1.43 -5.90
N PHE A 42 14.83 -0.17 -5.53
CA PHE A 42 14.33 1.02 -6.25
C PHE A 42 15.37 2.13 -6.26
N GLU A 43 15.28 3.00 -7.27
CA GLU A 43 15.99 4.27 -7.28
C GLU A 43 15.24 5.31 -6.44
N TYR A 44 15.95 6.36 -6.04
CA TYR A 44 15.43 7.43 -5.20
C TYR A 44 15.98 8.79 -5.65
N LEU A 45 15.17 9.84 -5.54
CA LEU A 45 15.63 11.23 -5.60
C LEU A 45 16.27 11.67 -4.27
N GLY A 46 15.93 11.02 -3.17
CA GLY A 46 16.41 11.32 -1.83
C GLY A 46 15.61 12.41 -1.12
N LEU A 47 14.34 12.58 -1.47
CA LEU A 47 13.41 13.44 -0.73
C LEU A 47 13.06 12.81 0.61
N THR A 48 13.24 13.56 1.72
CA THR A 48 12.73 13.10 3.01
C THR A 48 11.20 13.00 2.98
N ALA A 49 10.64 12.14 3.84
CA ALA A 49 9.20 11.95 3.90
C ALA A 49 8.43 13.27 4.13
N SER A 50 8.94 14.17 5.00
CA SER A 50 8.29 15.45 5.28
C SER A 50 8.33 16.39 4.08
N ILE A 51 9.47 16.50 3.39
CA ILE A 51 9.61 17.33 2.17
C ILE A 51 8.66 16.77 1.09
N ARG A 52 8.72 15.48 0.80
CA ARG A 52 7.86 14.84 -0.19
C ARG A 52 6.38 15.07 0.11
N GLN A 53 5.94 14.84 1.35
CA GLN A 53 4.54 15.03 1.75
C GLN A 53 4.09 16.49 1.63
N SER A 54 4.96 17.45 2.00
CA SER A 54 4.67 18.88 1.86
C SER A 54 4.49 19.26 0.40
N ILE A 55 5.40 18.81 -0.47
CA ILE A 55 5.31 19.07 -1.91
C ILE A 55 4.05 18.40 -2.48
N SER A 56 3.82 17.10 -2.17
CA SER A 56 2.65 16.36 -2.65
C SER A 56 1.34 17.07 -2.31
N LYS A 57 1.20 17.48 -1.05
CA LYS A 57 -0.01 18.18 -0.58
C LYS A 57 -0.25 19.49 -1.32
N THR A 58 0.80 20.30 -1.48
CA THR A 58 0.72 21.58 -2.17
C THR A 58 0.42 21.37 -3.65
N TYR A 59 1.15 20.46 -4.30
CA TYR A 59 1.04 20.18 -5.72
C TYR A 59 -0.36 19.68 -6.09
N ILE A 60 -0.89 18.68 -5.38
CA ILE A 60 -2.23 18.13 -5.60
C ILE A 60 -3.31 19.20 -5.40
N LYS A 61 -3.10 20.16 -4.50
CA LYS A 61 -4.05 21.25 -4.25
C LYS A 61 -4.02 22.32 -5.33
N THR A 62 -2.86 22.63 -5.90
CA THR A 62 -2.64 23.78 -6.79
C THR A 62 -2.64 23.41 -8.27
N GLN A 63 -2.27 22.17 -8.61
CA GLN A 63 -2.24 21.69 -9.98
C GLN A 63 -3.54 20.94 -10.30
N MET A 64 -4.19 21.34 -11.37
CA MET A 64 -5.44 20.70 -11.78
C MET A 64 -5.18 19.38 -12.50
N LEU A 65 -5.91 18.35 -12.09
CA LEU A 65 -5.99 17.06 -12.78
C LEU A 65 -7.47 16.63 -12.78
N GLU A 66 -7.99 16.21 -13.90
CA GLU A 66 -9.34 15.65 -13.97
C GLU A 66 -9.34 14.18 -13.54
N TYR A 67 -10.42 13.73 -12.89
CA TYR A 67 -10.55 12.34 -12.43
C TYR A 67 -10.37 11.31 -13.56
N LYS A 68 -10.83 11.64 -14.78
CA LYS A 68 -10.66 10.76 -15.96
C LYS A 68 -9.20 10.51 -16.34
N GLU A 69 -8.28 11.41 -15.96
CA GLU A 69 -6.84 11.31 -16.22
C GLU A 69 -6.09 10.56 -15.12
N LEU A 70 -6.73 10.36 -13.95
CA LEU A 70 -6.10 9.79 -12.76
C LEU A 70 -5.39 8.47 -13.05
N GLU A 71 -6.06 7.55 -13.72
CA GLU A 71 -5.51 6.20 -13.99
C GLU A 71 -4.27 6.29 -14.88
N ILE A 72 -4.30 7.13 -15.91
CA ILE A 72 -3.19 7.32 -16.85
C ILE A 72 -1.99 7.90 -16.10
N VAL A 73 -2.20 8.98 -15.33
CA VAL A 73 -1.16 9.65 -14.56
C VAL A 73 -0.55 8.73 -13.51
N VAL A 74 -1.38 8.00 -12.77
CA VAL A 74 -0.91 7.04 -11.75
C VAL A 74 -0.08 5.94 -12.38
N LYS A 75 -0.52 5.34 -13.49
CA LYS A 75 0.23 4.29 -14.18
C LYS A 75 1.57 4.81 -14.74
N GLU A 76 1.61 6.04 -15.25
CA GLU A 76 2.84 6.65 -15.76
C GLU A 76 3.82 6.94 -14.59
N LEU A 77 3.36 7.55 -13.49
CA LEU A 77 4.15 7.72 -12.27
C LEU A 77 4.68 6.40 -11.72
N TRP A 78 3.89 5.33 -11.85
CA TRP A 78 4.28 4.00 -11.39
C TRP A 78 5.44 3.41 -12.19
N GLN A 79 5.59 3.81 -13.46
CA GLN A 79 6.70 3.37 -14.32
C GLN A 79 8.00 4.14 -14.06
N MET A 80 7.95 5.33 -13.45
CA MET A 80 9.15 6.11 -13.15
C MET A 80 10.09 5.33 -12.21
N PRO A 81 11.42 5.48 -12.37
CA PRO A 81 12.39 4.69 -11.60
C PRO A 81 12.41 5.04 -10.13
N GLU A 82 12.28 6.33 -9.78
CA GLU A 82 12.44 6.79 -8.41
C GLU A 82 11.18 6.58 -7.59
N ARG A 83 11.35 6.04 -6.40
CA ARG A 83 10.28 5.56 -5.52
C ARG A 83 9.34 6.67 -5.03
N GLU A 84 9.83 7.87 -4.94
CA GLU A 84 9.03 9.03 -4.56
C GLU A 84 7.84 9.28 -5.48
N TYR A 85 7.93 8.93 -6.76
CA TYR A 85 6.80 9.05 -7.69
C TYR A 85 5.68 8.05 -7.38
N GLN A 86 6.03 6.82 -6.96
CA GLN A 86 5.03 5.85 -6.52
C GLN A 86 4.33 6.29 -5.23
N TYR A 87 5.07 6.88 -4.29
CA TYR A 87 4.44 7.46 -3.09
C TYR A 87 3.51 8.62 -3.43
N PHE A 88 3.92 9.52 -4.34
CA PHE A 88 3.06 10.60 -4.81
C PHE A 88 1.80 10.06 -5.50
N ALA A 89 1.92 9.01 -6.30
CA ALA A 89 0.76 8.38 -6.96
C ALA A 89 -0.26 7.85 -5.94
N ILE A 90 0.19 7.27 -4.83
CA ILE A 90 -0.69 6.83 -3.74
C ILE A 90 -1.42 8.03 -3.09
N ASP A 91 -0.68 9.11 -2.82
CA ASP A 91 -1.23 10.35 -2.27
C ASP A 91 -2.27 10.96 -3.23
N LEU A 92 -2.00 10.90 -4.54
CA LEU A 92 -2.89 11.38 -5.59
C LEU A 92 -4.20 10.57 -5.63
N VAL A 93 -4.12 9.23 -5.64
CA VAL A 93 -5.32 8.36 -5.56
C VAL A 93 -6.15 8.69 -4.33
N ALA A 94 -5.50 8.89 -3.17
CA ALA A 94 -6.19 9.27 -1.93
C ALA A 94 -6.93 10.61 -2.04
N ALA A 95 -6.35 11.59 -2.73
CA ALA A 95 -6.93 12.92 -2.91
C ALA A 95 -8.25 12.89 -3.71
N PHE A 96 -8.36 11.97 -4.65
CA PHE A 96 -9.57 11.77 -5.44
C PHE A 96 -10.67 10.91 -4.77
N LYS A 97 -10.51 10.56 -3.48
CA LYS A 97 -11.44 9.66 -2.76
C LYS A 97 -12.91 10.02 -2.90
N LYS A 98 -13.27 11.32 -2.95
CA LYS A 98 -14.65 11.77 -3.09
C LYS A 98 -15.28 11.45 -4.46
N GLN A 99 -14.45 11.19 -5.46
CA GLN A 99 -14.85 10.88 -6.83
C GLN A 99 -14.74 9.38 -7.17
N TRP A 100 -14.30 8.56 -6.22
CA TRP A 100 -14.12 7.14 -6.47
C TRP A 100 -15.42 6.45 -6.88
N THR A 101 -15.33 5.63 -7.90
CA THR A 101 -16.33 4.63 -8.30
C THR A 101 -15.87 3.25 -7.84
N LYS A 102 -16.73 2.23 -8.02
CA LYS A 102 -16.35 0.83 -7.70
C LYS A 102 -15.11 0.37 -8.46
N ASP A 103 -14.88 0.92 -9.66
CA ASP A 103 -13.82 0.49 -10.56
C ASP A 103 -12.42 0.94 -10.13
N ILE A 104 -12.31 1.90 -9.20
CA ILE A 104 -11.02 2.34 -8.66
C ILE A 104 -10.21 1.18 -8.05
N ILE A 105 -10.88 0.10 -7.65
CA ILE A 105 -10.22 -1.09 -7.12
C ILE A 105 -9.24 -1.70 -8.11
N THR A 106 -9.50 -1.60 -9.41
CA THR A 106 -8.60 -2.07 -10.47
C THR A 106 -7.28 -1.30 -10.45
N LEU A 107 -7.35 0.02 -10.24
CA LEU A 107 -6.14 0.85 -10.11
C LEU A 107 -5.41 0.56 -8.79
N ILE A 108 -6.14 0.35 -7.70
CA ILE A 108 -5.56 -0.05 -6.41
C ILE A 108 -4.85 -1.41 -6.52
N GLU A 109 -5.44 -2.38 -7.20
CA GLU A 109 -4.80 -3.67 -7.46
C GLU A 109 -3.56 -3.53 -8.34
N TYR A 110 -3.61 -2.69 -9.38
CA TYR A 110 -2.44 -2.39 -10.19
C TYR A 110 -1.27 -1.88 -9.33
N ILE A 111 -1.53 -0.97 -8.41
CA ILE A 111 -0.56 -0.45 -7.45
C ILE A 111 0.01 -1.58 -6.57
N LEU A 112 -0.84 -2.49 -6.10
CA LEU A 112 -0.46 -3.57 -5.20
C LEU A 112 0.41 -4.64 -5.86
N ILE A 113 0.24 -4.89 -7.16
CA ILE A 113 0.91 -6.01 -7.85
C ILE A 113 2.07 -5.58 -8.76
N ASN A 114 2.29 -4.28 -8.97
CA ASN A 114 3.37 -3.76 -9.80
C ASN A 114 4.38 -3.01 -8.93
N LYS A 115 5.68 -3.20 -9.18
CA LYS A 115 6.79 -2.61 -8.38
C LYS A 115 6.54 -2.75 -6.87
N SER A 116 5.96 -3.87 -6.46
CA SER A 116 5.47 -4.09 -5.10
C SER A 116 6.62 -4.27 -4.12
N TRP A 117 6.53 -3.56 -2.99
CA TRP A 117 7.37 -3.75 -1.83
C TRP A 117 6.57 -3.31 -0.59
N TRP A 118 7.03 -3.68 0.59
CA TRP A 118 6.28 -3.44 1.83
C TRP A 118 5.86 -1.98 2.03
N ASP A 119 6.67 -1.03 1.63
CA ASP A 119 6.43 0.41 1.81
C ASP A 119 5.19 0.93 1.05
N THR A 120 5.07 0.62 -0.25
CA THR A 120 3.88 1.02 -1.04
C THR A 120 2.66 0.17 -0.72
N VAL A 121 2.85 -1.13 -0.46
CA VAL A 121 1.74 -2.02 -0.10
C VAL A 121 1.11 -1.60 1.23
N ASP A 122 1.94 -1.24 2.22
CA ASP A 122 1.48 -0.77 3.54
C ASP A 122 0.81 0.60 3.45
N ALA A 123 1.38 1.52 2.67
CA ALA A 123 0.74 2.81 2.40
C ALA A 123 -0.63 2.64 1.71
N THR A 124 -0.74 1.70 0.77
CA THR A 124 -1.97 1.40 0.04
C THR A 124 -3.03 0.73 0.93
N SER A 125 -2.66 0.14 2.07
CA SER A 125 -3.63 -0.48 3.00
C SER A 125 -4.69 0.51 3.50
N ASN A 126 -4.33 1.79 3.64
CA ASN A 126 -5.29 2.84 3.99
C ASN A 126 -6.29 3.14 2.84
N LEU A 127 -5.84 3.06 1.59
CA LEU A 127 -6.72 3.21 0.43
C LEU A 127 -7.72 2.05 0.36
N THR A 128 -7.24 0.83 0.52
CA THR A 128 -8.08 -0.37 0.49
C THR A 128 -9.11 -0.36 1.61
N GLY A 129 -8.72 0.05 2.82
CA GLY A 129 -9.63 0.23 3.94
C GLY A 129 -10.72 1.27 3.63
N ALA A 130 -10.33 2.44 3.12
CA ALA A 130 -11.26 3.48 2.73
C ALA A 130 -12.21 3.04 1.59
N TYR A 131 -11.70 2.28 0.61
CA TYR A 131 -12.51 1.72 -0.47
C TYR A 131 -13.60 0.79 0.06
N PHE A 132 -13.27 -0.16 0.93
CA PHE A 132 -14.24 -1.10 1.48
C PHE A 132 -15.24 -0.47 2.46
N THR A 133 -14.92 0.70 3.01
CA THR A 133 -15.88 1.51 3.77
C THR A 133 -16.89 2.17 2.83
N LEU A 134 -16.46 2.68 1.67
CA LEU A 134 -17.33 3.30 0.67
C LEU A 134 -18.17 2.26 -0.12
N PHE A 135 -17.59 1.11 -0.40
CA PHE A 135 -18.19 0.06 -1.21
C PHE A 135 -18.24 -1.28 -0.45
N PRO A 136 -19.03 -1.40 0.63
CA PRO A 136 -19.01 -2.56 1.53
C PRO A 136 -19.35 -3.88 0.82
N GLY A 137 -20.17 -3.85 -0.23
CA GLY A 137 -20.49 -5.03 -1.04
C GLY A 137 -19.28 -5.60 -1.80
N GLN A 138 -18.23 -4.81 -2.04
CA GLN A 138 -17.00 -5.26 -2.69
C GLN A 138 -16.01 -5.92 -1.71
N LYS A 139 -16.20 -5.73 -0.41
CA LYS A 139 -15.27 -6.21 0.62
C LYS A 139 -15.04 -7.73 0.50
N ASN A 140 -16.10 -8.51 0.56
CA ASN A 140 -15.99 -9.97 0.56
C ASN A 140 -15.41 -10.55 -0.75
N PRO A 141 -15.93 -10.24 -1.94
CA PRO A 141 -15.41 -10.83 -3.18
C PRO A 141 -13.94 -10.46 -3.44
N VAL A 142 -13.57 -9.21 -3.19
CA VAL A 142 -12.21 -8.74 -3.45
C VAL A 142 -11.21 -9.30 -2.44
N THR A 143 -11.47 -9.15 -1.13
CA THR A 143 -10.52 -9.58 -0.10
C THR A 143 -10.37 -11.09 -0.01
N SER A 144 -11.43 -11.87 -0.30
CA SER A 144 -11.33 -13.34 -0.38
C SER A 144 -10.49 -13.79 -1.56
N ARG A 145 -10.61 -13.12 -2.72
CA ARG A 145 -9.78 -13.37 -3.89
C ARG A 145 -8.32 -13.03 -3.61
N TRP A 146 -8.04 -11.90 -2.94
CA TRP A 146 -6.69 -11.51 -2.55
C TRP A 146 -6.06 -12.50 -1.57
N ASN A 147 -6.80 -12.93 -0.57
CA ASN A 147 -6.32 -13.86 0.45
C ASN A 147 -5.89 -15.20 -0.15
N ARG A 148 -6.61 -15.68 -1.17
CA ARG A 148 -6.32 -16.94 -1.88
C ARG A 148 -5.39 -16.79 -3.08
N SER A 149 -4.92 -15.58 -3.35
CA SER A 149 -3.99 -15.32 -4.45
C SER A 149 -2.64 -15.98 -4.20
N ARG A 150 -1.91 -16.29 -5.29
CA ARG A 150 -0.49 -16.66 -5.21
C ARG A 150 0.44 -15.45 -5.01
N ASN A 151 -0.07 -14.23 -5.18
CA ASN A 151 0.69 -12.99 -4.97
C ASN A 151 0.70 -12.63 -3.49
N ILE A 152 1.90 -12.64 -2.89
CA ILE A 152 2.08 -12.37 -1.44
C ILE A 152 1.64 -10.96 -1.03
N TRP A 153 1.67 -9.99 -1.93
CA TRP A 153 1.26 -8.61 -1.65
C TRP A 153 -0.25 -8.46 -1.59
N LEU A 154 -0.99 -9.20 -2.43
CA LEU A 154 -2.44 -9.31 -2.31
C LEU A 154 -2.83 -10.06 -1.03
N GLN A 155 -2.12 -11.16 -0.69
CA GLN A 155 -2.32 -11.85 0.59
C GLN A 155 -2.10 -10.90 1.77
N ARG A 156 -0.99 -10.15 1.77
CA ARG A 156 -0.69 -9.14 2.78
C ARG A 156 -1.81 -8.09 2.88
N SER A 157 -2.26 -7.56 1.75
CA SER A 157 -3.32 -6.54 1.70
C SER A 157 -4.67 -7.07 2.19
N SER A 158 -4.98 -8.37 1.98
CA SER A 158 -6.18 -9.00 2.49
C SER A 158 -6.24 -9.05 4.03
N ILE A 159 -5.09 -9.00 4.70
CA ILE A 159 -4.98 -8.95 6.16
C ILE A 159 -4.99 -7.50 6.64
N LEU A 160 -4.28 -6.60 5.93
CA LEU A 160 -4.01 -5.24 6.42
C LEU A 160 -5.09 -4.21 6.08
N PHE A 161 -6.05 -4.49 5.18
CA PHE A 161 -7.04 -3.48 4.75
C PHE A 161 -7.85 -2.88 5.92
N GLN A 162 -8.10 -3.64 6.97
CA GLN A 162 -8.86 -3.19 8.14
C GLN A 162 -7.98 -2.77 9.34
N LEU A 163 -6.68 -2.55 9.11
CA LEU A 163 -5.72 -2.21 10.17
C LEU A 163 -6.13 -0.99 11.01
N LYS A 164 -6.87 -0.05 10.43
CA LYS A 164 -7.33 1.19 11.06
C LYS A 164 -8.78 1.15 11.53
N TYR A 165 -9.47 0.02 11.42
CA TYR A 165 -10.91 -0.08 11.73
C TYR A 165 -11.20 -0.10 13.23
N LYS A 166 -10.20 -0.40 14.07
CA LYS A 166 -10.34 -0.42 15.54
C LYS A 166 -11.52 -1.32 15.96
N LYS A 167 -12.54 -0.76 16.63
CA LYS A 167 -13.74 -1.48 17.07
C LYS A 167 -14.60 -2.02 15.93
N ASP A 168 -14.49 -1.43 14.74
CA ASP A 168 -15.24 -1.86 13.55
C ASP A 168 -14.51 -2.96 12.75
N THR A 169 -13.41 -3.49 13.32
CA THR A 169 -12.67 -4.63 12.73
C THR A 169 -13.57 -5.87 12.69
N ASP A 170 -13.74 -6.45 11.50
CA ASP A 170 -14.40 -7.75 11.30
C ASP A 170 -13.44 -8.85 11.77
N THR A 171 -13.56 -9.25 13.03
CA THR A 171 -12.68 -10.24 13.67
C THR A 171 -12.82 -11.63 13.09
N ASP A 172 -14.01 -12.03 12.66
CA ASP A 172 -14.25 -13.34 12.05
C ASP A 172 -13.51 -13.44 10.72
N ARG A 173 -13.58 -12.37 9.92
CA ARG A 173 -12.84 -12.28 8.66
C ARG A 173 -11.34 -12.25 8.90
N LEU A 174 -10.89 -11.45 9.87
CA LEU A 174 -9.47 -11.37 10.24
C LEU A 174 -8.95 -12.76 10.64
N ALA A 175 -9.67 -13.45 11.53
CA ALA A 175 -9.34 -14.80 11.96
C ALA A 175 -9.29 -15.77 10.77
N LYS A 176 -10.34 -15.80 9.94
CA LYS A 176 -10.42 -16.67 8.76
C LYS A 176 -9.25 -16.48 7.81
N TYR A 177 -8.88 -15.22 7.53
CA TYR A 177 -7.80 -14.93 6.59
C TYR A 177 -6.42 -15.23 7.17
N ILE A 178 -6.23 -15.00 8.47
CA ILE A 178 -5.00 -15.37 9.16
C ILE A 178 -4.83 -16.88 9.20
N ILE A 179 -5.87 -17.63 9.57
CA ILE A 179 -5.83 -19.10 9.62
C ILE A 179 -5.47 -19.68 8.25
N PHE A 180 -6.09 -19.16 7.17
CA PHE A 180 -5.77 -19.60 5.81
C PHE A 180 -4.30 -19.39 5.42
N LEU A 181 -3.67 -18.33 5.93
CA LEU A 181 -2.28 -17.98 5.65
C LEU A 181 -1.30 -18.35 6.77
N ALA A 182 -1.76 -19.02 7.84
CA ALA A 182 -0.95 -19.32 9.03
C ALA A 182 0.29 -20.17 8.71
N SER A 183 0.17 -21.11 7.75
CA SER A 183 1.27 -21.97 7.30
C SER A 183 2.22 -21.31 6.28
N SER A 184 1.95 -20.07 5.88
CA SER A 184 2.79 -19.36 4.91
C SER A 184 4.21 -19.19 5.45
N LYS A 185 5.19 -19.51 4.62
CA LYS A 185 6.62 -19.30 4.92
C LYS A 185 7.12 -17.92 4.49
N GLU A 186 6.26 -17.13 3.84
CA GLU A 186 6.60 -15.81 3.33
C GLU A 186 6.73 -14.79 4.46
N PHE A 187 7.93 -14.22 4.59
CA PHE A 187 8.27 -13.25 5.64
C PHE A 187 7.25 -12.11 5.74
N PHE A 188 6.89 -11.51 4.60
CA PHE A 188 5.99 -10.35 4.58
C PHE A 188 4.54 -10.72 4.92
N VAL A 189 4.11 -11.95 4.69
CA VAL A 189 2.80 -12.47 5.10
C VAL A 189 2.79 -12.71 6.62
N GLN A 190 3.81 -13.39 7.15
CA GLN A 190 3.95 -13.60 8.59
C GLN A 190 4.00 -12.28 9.37
N LYS A 191 4.72 -11.28 8.85
CA LYS A 191 4.77 -9.93 9.43
C LYS A 191 3.40 -9.25 9.39
N ALA A 192 2.63 -9.40 8.31
CA ALA A 192 1.28 -8.85 8.21
C ALA A 192 0.34 -9.44 9.27
N ILE A 193 0.36 -10.76 9.44
CA ILE A 193 -0.41 -11.45 10.48
C ILE A 193 -0.09 -10.87 11.86
N GLY A 194 1.18 -10.84 12.21
CA GLY A 194 1.61 -10.32 13.50
C GLY A 194 1.27 -8.85 13.70
N TRP A 195 1.43 -8.02 12.67
CA TRP A 195 1.10 -6.60 12.74
C TRP A 195 -0.40 -6.35 12.88
N ALA A 196 -1.24 -7.03 12.12
CA ALA A 196 -2.70 -6.89 12.22
C ALA A 196 -3.20 -7.26 13.62
N LEU A 197 -2.72 -8.37 14.18
CA LEU A 197 -3.05 -8.80 15.54
C LEU A 197 -2.54 -7.79 16.58
N ARG A 198 -1.29 -7.32 16.46
CA ARG A 198 -0.73 -6.29 17.36
C ARG A 198 -1.51 -4.97 17.28
N GLU A 199 -1.94 -4.55 16.11
CA GLU A 199 -2.75 -3.34 15.97
C GLU A 199 -4.11 -3.53 16.62
N TYR A 200 -4.76 -4.67 16.39
CA TYR A 200 -6.06 -4.99 16.99
C TYR A 200 -5.98 -5.18 18.51
N SER A 201 -4.85 -5.62 19.05
CA SER A 201 -4.66 -5.71 20.52
C SER A 201 -4.77 -4.36 21.26
N LYS A 202 -4.74 -3.25 20.54
CA LYS A 202 -5.02 -1.93 21.11
C LYS A 202 -6.51 -1.74 21.40
N THR A 203 -7.36 -2.50 20.72
CA THR A 203 -8.82 -2.49 20.84
C THR A 203 -9.29 -3.63 21.74
N ASP A 204 -8.82 -4.85 21.50
CA ASP A 204 -9.16 -6.05 22.27
C ASP A 204 -7.93 -6.95 22.43
N ALA A 205 -7.22 -6.76 23.54
CA ALA A 205 -6.04 -7.55 23.88
C ALA A 205 -6.42 -8.99 24.27
N ALA A 206 -7.56 -9.19 24.93
CA ALA A 206 -8.01 -10.50 25.39
C ALA A 206 -8.32 -11.42 24.20
N TRP A 207 -9.02 -10.89 23.19
CA TRP A 207 -9.28 -11.61 21.96
C TRP A 207 -7.98 -12.03 21.25
N VAL A 208 -7.00 -11.13 21.15
CA VAL A 208 -5.71 -11.44 20.50
C VAL A 208 -4.94 -12.53 21.25
N ILE A 209 -4.89 -12.46 22.59
CA ILE A 209 -4.23 -13.49 23.42
C ILE A 209 -4.91 -14.85 23.19
N HIS A 210 -6.25 -14.88 23.25
CA HIS A 210 -7.01 -16.10 23.03
C HIS A 210 -6.75 -16.66 21.63
N PHE A 211 -6.85 -15.82 20.59
CA PHE A 211 -6.64 -16.22 19.20
C PHE A 211 -5.24 -16.83 18.98
N VAL A 212 -4.18 -16.19 19.51
CA VAL A 212 -2.80 -16.70 19.37
C VAL A 212 -2.61 -18.02 20.11
N LYS A 213 -3.28 -18.22 21.25
CA LYS A 213 -3.21 -19.50 21.99
C LYS A 213 -3.93 -20.65 21.30
N GLN A 214 -5.02 -20.36 20.59
CA GLN A 214 -5.87 -21.38 19.95
C GLN A 214 -5.41 -21.76 18.53
N ASN A 215 -4.48 -21.02 17.94
CA ASN A 215 -4.09 -21.23 16.56
C ASN A 215 -2.59 -21.37 16.41
N GLU A 216 -2.16 -22.34 15.58
CA GLU A 216 -0.76 -22.53 15.21
C GLU A 216 -0.33 -21.43 14.24
N LEU A 217 0.33 -20.41 14.73
CA LEU A 217 0.90 -19.34 13.93
C LEU A 217 2.42 -19.50 13.85
N ALA A 218 3.02 -19.00 12.77
CA ALA A 218 4.47 -18.95 12.65
C ALA A 218 5.09 -18.16 13.84
N PRO A 219 6.28 -18.57 14.36
CA PRO A 219 6.91 -17.91 15.50
C PRO A 219 7.08 -16.40 15.34
N LEU A 220 7.36 -15.94 14.11
CA LEU A 220 7.44 -14.52 13.80
C LEU A 220 6.10 -13.82 14.00
N SER A 221 5.01 -14.43 13.53
CA SER A 221 3.66 -13.86 13.66
C SER A 221 3.24 -13.77 15.13
N GLN A 222 3.48 -14.82 15.93
CA GLN A 222 3.17 -14.83 17.36
C GLN A 222 3.95 -13.73 18.11
N ARG A 223 5.27 -13.66 17.89
CA ARG A 223 6.13 -12.65 18.52
C ARG A 223 5.68 -11.23 18.20
N GLU A 224 5.37 -10.95 16.94
CA GLU A 224 4.91 -9.63 16.51
C GLU A 224 3.51 -9.30 17.05
N ALA A 225 2.59 -10.27 17.11
CA ALA A 225 1.25 -10.11 17.65
C ALA A 225 1.27 -9.70 19.14
N LEU A 226 2.09 -10.40 19.93
CA LEU A 226 2.15 -10.22 21.39
C LEU A 226 3.12 -9.14 21.84
N LYS A 227 3.93 -8.57 20.94
CA LYS A 227 5.00 -7.61 21.26
C LYS A 227 4.52 -6.45 22.16
N ARG A 228 3.31 -5.93 21.94
CA ARG A 228 2.75 -4.83 22.74
C ARG A 228 2.19 -5.29 24.07
N ILE A 229 1.67 -6.50 24.12
CA ILE A 229 1.06 -7.11 25.32
C ILE A 229 2.16 -7.45 26.32
N ASN A 230 3.26 -8.04 25.84
CA ASN A 230 4.40 -8.44 26.66
C ASN A 230 5.31 -7.27 27.08
N ALA A 231 5.12 -6.07 26.50
CA ALA A 231 5.88 -4.86 26.88
C ALA A 231 5.19 -4.03 27.99
N ARG A 232 4.08 -4.52 28.52
CA ARG A 232 3.37 -3.98 29.68
C ARG A 232 3.66 -4.79 30.92
#